data_c0d14049bf9d978cdfb5dc2ec22ba729
#
_entry.id   c0d14049bf9d978cdfb5dc2ec22ba729
#
_cell.length_a   1.000
_cell.length_b   1.000
_cell.length_c   1.000
_cell.angle_alpha   90.00
_cell.angle_beta   90.00
_cell.angle_gamma   90.00
#
_symmetry.space_group_name_H-M   'P 1'
#
loop_
_entity.id
_entity.type
_entity.pdbx_description
1 polymer ?
#
loop_
_entity_poly.entity_id
_entity_poly.type
_entity_poly.pdbx_seq_one_letter_code
_entity_poly.pdbx_strand_id
1 'polypeptide(L)'
;LYHRRLNRRVGFSGTEENCPRWIRGDHAPEAFTIRENGVRYELRFDSGYSVGLFLDQRDNRRRLLTGHVAAGFPLHGVPVPKAEILNCFAYTCAFSVSAALGGARTTSLDLSRKYLDWGRRNFELNGLNPAEHDFIFGDVFDWLRRLGKKGRMFDAVLLDPPTFSRSKERGDFRAEHDYGTLAASAAAVLKPGGILFASTNAARLEPEVFLSQIRSALAQAG
;
A
#
# COMPACT_ATOMS: atom_id res chain seq x y z
N LEU A 1 -4.68 24.39 14.34
CA LEU A 1 -4.05 24.50 13.02
C LEU A 1 -2.64 23.94 13.06
N TYR A 2 -2.37 23.03 12.13
CA TYR A 2 -1.05 22.46 11.91
C TYR A 2 -0.54 22.85 10.51
N HIS A 3 0.76 23.09 10.40
CA HIS A 3 1.43 23.39 9.15
C HIS A 3 2.51 22.36 8.88
N ARG A 4 2.54 21.88 7.64
CA ARG A 4 3.58 20.97 7.17
C ARG A 4 4.36 21.61 6.02
N ARG A 5 5.66 21.66 6.15
CA ARG A 5 6.56 21.99 5.02
C ARG A 5 6.76 20.75 4.16
N LEU A 6 6.40 20.85 2.90
CA LEU A 6 6.80 19.85 1.91
C LEU A 6 8.24 20.16 1.47
N ASN A 7 9.19 19.42 2.01
CA ASN A 7 10.59 19.57 1.63
C ASN A 7 10.88 18.74 0.39
N ARG A 8 11.27 19.33 -0.73
CA ARG A 8 11.62 18.63 -1.97
C ARG A 8 12.88 17.76 -1.85
N ARG A 9 13.69 17.96 -0.80
CA ARG A 9 14.88 17.14 -0.49
C ARG A 9 14.52 16.08 0.56
N VAL A 10 13.52 15.28 0.27
CA VAL A 10 13.11 14.17 1.16
C VAL A 10 14.10 13.03 0.98
N GLY A 11 15.01 12.90 1.92
CA GLY A 11 15.94 11.77 1.96
C GLY A 11 16.64 11.60 3.29
N PHE A 12 16.86 12.67 4.04
CA PHE A 12 17.81 12.64 5.15
C PHE A 12 17.50 13.53 6.36
N SER A 13 16.35 14.21 6.43
CA SER A 13 15.98 14.93 7.63
C SER A 13 15.29 13.99 8.63
N GLY A 14 15.63 14.15 9.92
CA GLY A 14 15.06 13.34 11.00
C GLY A 14 13.52 13.38 11.02
N THR A 15 12.94 12.40 11.67
CA THR A 15 11.48 12.21 11.72
C THR A 15 10.72 13.45 12.19
N GLU A 16 11.29 14.21 13.14
CA GLU A 16 10.66 15.41 13.71
C GLU A 16 10.55 16.59 12.75
N GLU A 17 11.52 16.77 11.84
CA GLU A 17 11.48 17.87 10.87
C GLU A 17 10.40 17.71 9.81
N ASN A 18 9.93 16.49 9.60
CA ASN A 18 8.92 16.14 8.62
C ASN A 18 7.49 16.11 9.20
N CYS A 19 7.35 16.23 10.53
CA CYS A 19 6.05 16.26 11.18
C CYS A 19 5.33 17.59 10.94
N PRO A 20 3.99 17.58 10.84
CA PRO A 20 3.19 18.80 10.92
C PRO A 20 3.47 19.54 12.22
N ARG A 21 3.76 20.84 12.13
CA ARG A 21 4.00 21.70 13.29
C ARG A 21 2.72 22.42 13.70
N TRP A 22 2.42 22.41 14.99
CA TRP A 22 1.33 23.18 15.54
C TRP A 22 1.59 24.69 15.38
N ILE A 23 0.55 25.44 15.00
CA ILE A 23 0.60 26.90 14.80
C ILE A 23 -0.32 27.60 15.77
N ARG A 24 -1.60 27.18 15.89
CA ARG A 24 -2.58 27.80 16.76
C ARG A 24 -3.81 26.92 17.00
N GLY A 25 -4.62 27.25 18.01
CA GLY A 25 -5.82 26.52 18.41
C GLY A 25 -5.46 25.34 19.33
N ASP A 26 -6.38 24.41 19.51
CA ASP A 26 -6.14 23.23 20.33
C ASP A 26 -5.15 22.29 19.69
N HIS A 27 -4.38 21.61 20.52
CA HIS A 27 -3.48 20.54 20.06
C HIS A 27 -4.30 19.32 19.63
N ALA A 28 -3.92 18.71 18.53
CA ALA A 28 -4.47 17.42 18.16
C ALA A 28 -4.06 16.37 19.20
N PRO A 29 -4.91 15.39 19.49
CA PRO A 29 -4.51 14.20 20.24
C PRO A 29 -3.32 13.52 19.59
N GLU A 30 -2.54 12.75 20.37
CA GLU A 30 -1.44 11.94 19.84
C GLU A 30 -1.89 11.03 18.68
N ALA A 31 -3.07 10.43 18.84
CA ALA A 31 -3.75 9.68 17.79
C ALA A 31 -5.21 10.12 17.69
N PHE A 32 -5.71 10.24 16.46
CA PHE A 32 -7.12 10.54 16.22
C PHE A 32 -7.63 9.76 15.00
N THR A 33 -8.93 9.60 14.92
CA THR A 33 -9.56 8.80 13.86
C THR A 33 -10.26 9.71 12.86
N ILE A 34 -10.06 9.41 11.57
CA ILE A 34 -10.87 9.99 10.49
C ILE A 34 -11.71 8.91 9.81
N ARG A 35 -12.67 9.35 8.99
CA ARG A 35 -13.46 8.47 8.12
C ARG A 35 -13.23 8.82 6.65
N GLU A 36 -13.00 7.78 5.85
CA GLU A 36 -12.95 7.87 4.39
C GLU A 36 -13.80 6.75 3.80
N ASN A 37 -14.81 7.06 2.99
CA ASN A 37 -15.76 6.08 2.43
C ASN A 37 -16.41 5.17 3.50
N GLY A 38 -16.65 5.70 4.71
CA GLY A 38 -17.17 4.94 5.85
C GLY A 38 -16.13 4.17 6.67
N VAL A 39 -14.93 3.96 6.14
CA VAL A 39 -13.82 3.27 6.80
C VAL A 39 -13.10 4.20 7.76
N ARG A 40 -12.73 3.69 8.94
CA ARG A 40 -12.01 4.44 9.97
C ARG A 40 -10.51 4.20 9.85
N TYR A 41 -9.71 5.28 9.99
CA TYR A 41 -8.25 5.22 10.00
C TYR A 41 -7.68 6.05 11.13
N GLU A 42 -6.73 5.49 11.87
CA GLU A 42 -5.92 6.22 12.85
C GLU A 42 -4.94 7.13 12.12
N LEU A 43 -4.86 8.39 12.56
CA LEU A 43 -3.86 9.36 12.10
C LEU A 43 -3.05 9.87 13.28
N ARG A 44 -1.79 10.27 13.01
CA ARG A 44 -0.86 10.87 13.96
C ARG A 44 -0.05 11.95 13.30
N PHE A 45 0.08 13.11 13.96
CA PHE A 45 0.90 14.20 13.44
C PHE A 45 2.38 14.12 13.85
N ASP A 46 2.73 13.26 14.78
CA ASP A 46 4.09 13.02 15.29
C ASP A 46 4.85 11.89 14.57
N SER A 47 4.25 11.27 13.59
CA SER A 47 4.79 10.05 12.95
C SER A 47 5.68 10.29 11.72
N GLY A 48 6.10 11.54 11.48
CA GLY A 48 7.01 11.90 10.40
C GLY A 48 6.29 12.38 9.13
N TYR A 49 6.86 12.02 7.98
CA TYR A 49 6.41 12.52 6.68
C TYR A 49 4.95 12.16 6.37
N SER A 50 4.51 10.99 6.70
CA SER A 50 3.13 10.53 6.48
C SER A 50 2.38 10.45 7.80
N VAL A 51 1.20 11.03 7.83
CA VAL A 51 0.36 11.10 9.02
C VAL A 51 -0.53 9.87 9.25
N GLY A 52 -0.38 8.83 8.43
CA GLY A 52 -1.10 7.56 8.55
C GLY A 52 -1.96 7.20 7.35
N LEU A 53 -2.24 8.13 6.43
CA LEU A 53 -3.03 7.85 5.23
C LEU A 53 -2.58 8.71 4.05
N PHE A 54 -2.48 8.11 2.87
CA PHE A 54 -2.26 8.79 1.60
C PHE A 54 -3.61 9.05 0.92
N LEU A 55 -4.03 10.30 0.82
CA LEU A 55 -5.38 10.68 0.37
C LEU A 55 -5.60 10.50 -1.14
N ASP A 56 -4.55 10.56 -1.93
CA ASP A 56 -4.56 10.34 -3.39
C ASP A 56 -5.03 8.93 -3.77
N GLN A 57 -4.88 7.95 -2.87
CA GLN A 57 -5.33 6.57 -3.07
C GLN A 57 -6.80 6.32 -2.65
N ARG A 58 -7.56 7.35 -2.30
CA ARG A 58 -8.93 7.26 -1.80
C ARG A 58 -9.86 6.46 -2.70
N ASP A 59 -9.85 6.75 -4.00
CA ASP A 59 -10.75 6.09 -4.96
C ASP A 59 -10.32 4.64 -5.22
N ASN A 60 -9.03 4.35 -5.18
CA ASN A 60 -8.52 3.00 -5.30
C ASN A 60 -8.91 2.14 -4.09
N ARG A 61 -8.85 2.69 -2.87
CA ARG A 61 -9.38 2.01 -1.67
C ARG A 61 -10.87 1.76 -1.77
N ARG A 62 -11.67 2.74 -2.27
CA ARG A 62 -13.10 2.57 -2.50
C ARG A 62 -13.39 1.43 -3.47
N ARG A 63 -12.61 1.28 -4.55
CA ARG A 63 -12.77 0.18 -5.51
C ARG A 63 -12.63 -1.19 -4.85
N LEU A 64 -11.66 -1.36 -3.97
CA LEU A 64 -11.47 -2.60 -3.22
C LEU A 64 -12.59 -2.83 -2.20
N LEU A 65 -13.05 -1.77 -1.53
CA LEU A 65 -14.14 -1.84 -0.55
C LEU A 65 -15.47 -2.28 -1.19
N THR A 66 -15.78 -1.74 -2.37
CA THR A 66 -17.08 -1.93 -3.01
C THR A 66 -17.09 -3.01 -4.09
N GLY A 67 -15.93 -3.46 -4.54
CA GLY A 67 -15.80 -4.35 -5.69
C GLY A 67 -16.17 -3.69 -7.03
N HIS A 68 -16.21 -2.35 -7.09
CA HIS A 68 -16.60 -1.61 -8.30
C HIS A 68 -15.60 -0.53 -8.67
N VAL A 69 -15.30 -0.42 -9.96
CA VAL A 69 -14.53 0.71 -10.52
C VAL A 69 -15.37 1.98 -10.49
N ALA A 70 -16.61 1.89 -10.95
CA ALA A 70 -17.65 2.93 -10.91
C ALA A 70 -19.03 2.28 -10.79
N ALA A 71 -20.09 3.07 -10.63
CA ALA A 71 -21.46 2.57 -10.61
C ALA A 71 -21.77 1.78 -11.89
N GLY A 72 -22.23 0.54 -11.75
CA GLY A 72 -22.50 -0.37 -12.86
C GLY A 72 -21.26 -1.04 -13.49
N PHE A 73 -20.05 -0.72 -13.03
CA PHE A 73 -18.81 -1.32 -13.53
C PHE A 73 -18.08 -2.09 -12.40
N PRO A 74 -18.31 -3.41 -12.27
CA PRO A 74 -17.65 -4.23 -11.27
C PRO A 74 -16.14 -4.30 -11.54
N LEU A 75 -15.37 -4.51 -10.49
CA LEU A 75 -13.94 -4.81 -10.57
C LEU A 75 -13.78 -6.27 -11.03
N HIS A 76 -13.73 -6.48 -12.35
CA HIS A 76 -13.63 -7.82 -12.93
C HIS A 76 -12.33 -8.52 -12.50
N GLY A 77 -12.41 -9.85 -12.32
CA GLY A 77 -11.27 -10.70 -11.97
C GLY A 77 -10.94 -10.77 -10.48
N VAL A 78 -11.53 -9.91 -9.64
CA VAL A 78 -11.42 -10.04 -8.19
C VAL A 78 -12.82 -10.29 -7.61
N PRO A 79 -13.16 -11.52 -7.24
CA PRO A 79 -14.32 -11.77 -6.41
C PRO A 79 -14.02 -11.22 -5.01
N VAL A 80 -14.21 -9.90 -4.79
CA VAL A 80 -13.82 -9.24 -3.53
C VAL A 80 -14.30 -10.00 -2.29
N PRO A 81 -15.53 -10.54 -2.24
CA PRO A 81 -15.84 -11.54 -1.23
C PRO A 81 -15.02 -12.81 -1.48
N LYS A 82 -14.14 -13.15 -0.53
CA LYS A 82 -13.24 -14.33 -0.53
C LYS A 82 -11.97 -14.23 -1.37
N ALA A 83 -11.67 -13.09 -2.00
CA ALA A 83 -10.40 -12.89 -2.70
C ALA A 83 -9.21 -12.97 -1.73
N GLU A 84 -8.11 -13.56 -2.17
CA GLU A 84 -6.80 -13.47 -1.54
C GLU A 84 -6.06 -12.28 -2.14
N ILE A 85 -5.79 -11.24 -1.34
CA ILE A 85 -5.17 -10.00 -1.81
C ILE A 85 -3.83 -9.78 -1.10
N LEU A 86 -2.77 -9.58 -1.89
CA LEU A 86 -1.45 -9.19 -1.40
C LEU A 86 -1.27 -7.68 -1.55
N ASN A 87 -1.04 -7.00 -0.45
CA ASN A 87 -0.73 -5.57 -0.41
C ASN A 87 0.76 -5.38 -0.09
N CYS A 88 1.55 -5.04 -1.09
CA CYS A 88 2.97 -4.74 -0.97
C CYS A 88 3.19 -3.26 -0.68
N PHE A 89 4.21 -2.95 0.15
CA PHE A 89 4.44 -1.60 0.68
C PHE A 89 3.20 -1.11 1.45
N ALA A 90 2.70 -1.98 2.32
CA ALA A 90 1.37 -1.85 2.90
C ALA A 90 1.20 -0.63 3.82
N TYR A 91 2.30 -0.02 4.29
CA TYR A 91 2.29 1.10 5.21
C TYR A 91 1.35 0.82 6.40
N THR A 92 0.37 1.68 6.69
CA THR A 92 -0.64 1.48 7.74
C THR A 92 -1.78 0.55 7.31
N CYS A 93 -1.60 -0.23 6.26
CA CYS A 93 -2.52 -1.22 5.72
C CYS A 93 -3.89 -0.67 5.26
N ALA A 94 -3.97 0.60 4.84
CA ALA A 94 -5.24 1.20 4.47
C ALA A 94 -5.94 0.49 3.29
N PHE A 95 -5.20 0.02 2.30
CA PHE A 95 -5.73 -0.82 1.22
C PHE A 95 -6.24 -2.17 1.74
N SER A 96 -5.48 -2.81 2.63
CA SER A 96 -5.85 -4.09 3.22
C SER A 96 -7.13 -4.00 4.05
N VAL A 97 -7.28 -2.93 4.85
CA VAL A 97 -8.51 -2.67 5.62
C VAL A 97 -9.71 -2.52 4.69
N SER A 98 -9.58 -1.72 3.62
CA SER A 98 -10.66 -1.53 2.66
C SER A 98 -11.05 -2.84 1.94
N ALA A 99 -10.06 -3.63 1.53
CA ALA A 99 -10.29 -4.93 0.91
C ALA A 99 -10.92 -5.95 1.88
N ALA A 100 -10.47 -5.97 3.14
CA ALA A 100 -11.02 -6.86 4.17
C ALA A 100 -12.48 -6.53 4.50
N LEU A 101 -12.85 -5.24 4.58
CA LEU A 101 -14.25 -4.81 4.71
C LEU A 101 -15.09 -5.19 3.49
N GLY A 102 -14.49 -5.29 2.29
CA GLY A 102 -15.11 -5.85 1.09
C GLY A 102 -15.22 -7.38 1.12
N GLY A 103 -14.71 -8.07 2.14
CA GLY A 103 -14.78 -9.52 2.32
C GLY A 103 -13.55 -10.29 1.84
N ALA A 104 -12.45 -9.62 1.49
CA ALA A 104 -11.21 -10.26 1.08
C ALA A 104 -10.38 -10.73 2.30
N ARG A 105 -9.63 -11.82 2.13
CA ARG A 105 -8.50 -12.14 3.00
C ARG A 105 -7.26 -11.40 2.50
N THR A 106 -6.56 -10.70 3.39
CA THR A 106 -5.42 -9.87 3.00
C THR A 106 -4.11 -10.33 3.61
N THR A 107 -3.04 -10.18 2.83
CA THR A 107 -1.66 -10.28 3.28
C THR A 107 -1.02 -8.90 3.11
N SER A 108 -0.61 -8.27 4.21
CA SER A 108 0.04 -6.96 4.24
C SER A 108 1.54 -7.15 4.42
N LEU A 109 2.34 -6.63 3.49
CA LEU A 109 3.79 -6.78 3.47
C LEU A 109 4.46 -5.41 3.50
N ASP A 110 5.31 -5.15 4.52
CA ASP A 110 6.01 -3.89 4.70
C ASP A 110 7.37 -4.06 5.39
N LEU A 111 8.32 -3.17 5.14
CA LEU A 111 9.63 -3.09 5.79
C LEU A 111 9.58 -2.53 7.22
N SER A 112 8.44 -2.02 7.68
CA SER A 112 8.27 -1.38 8.98
C SER A 112 7.30 -2.15 9.87
N ARG A 113 7.82 -2.76 10.94
CA ARG A 113 6.98 -3.35 12.00
C ARG A 113 6.02 -2.34 12.60
N LYS A 114 6.50 -1.10 12.85
CA LYS A 114 5.70 0.01 13.38
C LYS A 114 4.46 0.26 12.52
N TYR A 115 4.61 0.26 11.20
CA TYR A 115 3.49 0.48 10.28
C TYR A 115 2.54 -0.71 10.21
N LEU A 116 3.05 -1.93 10.24
CA LEU A 116 2.20 -3.12 10.31
C LEU A 116 1.40 -3.19 11.62
N ASP A 117 1.98 -2.79 12.75
CA ASP A 117 1.27 -2.72 14.02
C ASP A 117 0.21 -1.60 14.01
N TRP A 118 0.49 -0.49 13.34
CA TRP A 118 -0.53 0.53 13.08
C TRP A 118 -1.64 -0.01 12.17
N GLY A 119 -1.28 -0.80 11.16
CA GLY A 119 -2.23 -1.52 10.32
C GLY A 119 -3.18 -2.40 11.14
N ARG A 120 -2.67 -3.19 12.09
CA ARG A 120 -3.52 -4.03 12.98
C ARG A 120 -4.54 -3.17 13.74
N ARG A 121 -4.13 -2.02 14.28
CA ARG A 121 -5.07 -1.10 14.93
C ARG A 121 -6.13 -0.56 13.96
N ASN A 122 -5.76 -0.29 12.70
CA ASN A 122 -6.73 0.10 11.68
C ASN A 122 -7.75 -1.00 11.38
N PHE A 123 -7.36 -2.29 11.41
CA PHE A 123 -8.30 -3.41 11.35
C PHE A 123 -9.25 -3.41 12.53
N GLU A 124 -8.74 -3.33 13.75
CA GLU A 124 -9.51 -3.31 15.01
C GLU A 124 -10.49 -2.12 15.06
N LEU A 125 -10.09 -0.92 14.62
CA LEU A 125 -10.95 0.26 14.52
C LEU A 125 -12.19 0.05 13.64
N ASN A 126 -12.12 -0.91 12.72
CA ASN A 126 -13.21 -1.25 11.81
C ASN A 126 -13.92 -2.56 12.18
N GLY A 127 -13.65 -3.11 13.37
CA GLY A 127 -14.27 -4.36 13.83
C GLY A 127 -13.76 -5.60 13.11
N LEU A 128 -12.65 -5.51 12.40
CA LEU A 128 -11.99 -6.65 11.75
C LEU A 128 -11.06 -7.33 12.74
N ASN A 129 -10.99 -8.67 12.70
CA ASN A 129 -10.04 -9.44 13.49
C ASN A 129 -8.70 -9.54 12.75
N PRO A 130 -7.60 -8.91 13.23
CA PRO A 130 -6.31 -8.98 12.56
C PRO A 130 -5.74 -10.41 12.45
N ALA A 131 -6.16 -11.34 13.32
CA ALA A 131 -5.69 -12.72 13.30
C ALA A 131 -6.20 -13.52 12.08
N GLU A 132 -7.21 -13.03 11.39
CA GLU A 132 -7.73 -13.64 10.15
C GLU A 132 -6.97 -13.20 8.90
N HIS A 133 -5.99 -12.31 9.07
CA HIS A 133 -5.19 -11.72 8.01
C HIS A 133 -3.69 -11.89 8.27
N ASP A 134 -2.87 -11.79 7.24
CA ASP A 134 -1.42 -11.94 7.37
C ASP A 134 -0.72 -10.58 7.37
N PHE A 135 0.24 -10.40 8.28
CA PHE A 135 1.11 -9.21 8.35
C PHE A 135 2.55 -9.67 8.31
N ILE A 136 3.24 -9.38 7.22
CA ILE A 136 4.58 -9.85 6.93
C ILE A 136 5.56 -8.67 7.00
N PHE A 137 6.52 -8.76 7.91
CA PHE A 137 7.64 -7.84 7.98
C PHE A 137 8.78 -8.31 7.09
N GLY A 138 9.26 -7.45 6.18
CA GLY A 138 10.43 -7.74 5.37
C GLY A 138 10.46 -7.06 4.01
N ASP A 139 11.51 -7.34 3.25
CA ASP A 139 11.69 -6.81 1.89
C ASP A 139 10.67 -7.44 0.93
N VAL A 140 10.04 -6.59 0.10
CA VAL A 140 8.97 -7.02 -0.81
C VAL A 140 9.49 -8.00 -1.85
N PHE A 141 10.65 -7.78 -2.45
CA PHE A 141 11.18 -8.68 -3.48
C PHE A 141 11.57 -10.06 -2.90
N ASP A 142 12.15 -10.05 -1.70
CA ASP A 142 12.50 -11.30 -1.04
C ASP A 142 11.25 -12.11 -0.68
N TRP A 143 10.21 -11.44 -0.19
CA TRP A 143 8.96 -12.12 0.14
C TRP A 143 8.16 -12.56 -1.10
N LEU A 144 8.11 -11.78 -2.17
CA LEU A 144 7.50 -12.21 -3.43
C LEU A 144 8.16 -13.50 -3.93
N ARG A 145 9.50 -13.55 -3.93
CA ARG A 145 10.25 -14.75 -4.29
C ARG A 145 9.93 -15.95 -3.36
N ARG A 146 9.82 -15.74 -2.05
CA ARG A 146 9.48 -16.79 -1.06
C ARG A 146 8.05 -17.28 -1.24
N LEU A 147 7.10 -16.38 -1.48
CA LEU A 147 5.69 -16.71 -1.72
C LEU A 147 5.55 -17.54 -3.00
N GLY A 148 6.22 -17.14 -4.10
CA GLY A 148 6.25 -17.91 -5.35
C GLY A 148 6.83 -19.31 -5.17
N LYS A 149 7.96 -19.43 -4.45
CA LYS A 149 8.56 -20.75 -4.14
C LYS A 149 7.64 -21.65 -3.32
N LYS A 150 6.74 -21.08 -2.51
CA LYS A 150 5.73 -21.81 -1.73
C LYS A 150 4.45 -22.08 -2.51
N GLY A 151 4.36 -21.65 -3.77
CA GLY A 151 3.16 -21.78 -4.60
C GLY A 151 1.97 -20.95 -4.08
N ARG A 152 2.23 -19.91 -3.28
CA ARG A 152 1.16 -19.05 -2.76
C ARG A 152 0.78 -18.02 -3.82
N MET A 153 -0.48 -18.07 -4.26
CA MET A 153 -1.02 -17.25 -5.34
C MET A 153 -2.16 -16.35 -4.83
N PHE A 154 -2.30 -15.18 -5.45
CA PHE A 154 -3.27 -14.16 -5.06
C PHE A 154 -4.19 -13.77 -6.22
N ASP A 155 -5.43 -13.41 -5.89
CA ASP A 155 -6.40 -12.88 -6.87
C ASP A 155 -6.06 -11.45 -7.26
N ALA A 156 -5.45 -10.69 -6.34
CA ALA A 156 -4.91 -9.37 -6.65
C ALA A 156 -3.59 -9.12 -5.90
N VAL A 157 -2.67 -8.43 -6.56
CA VAL A 157 -1.43 -7.92 -5.97
C VAL A 157 -1.41 -6.40 -6.12
N LEU A 158 -1.23 -5.69 -5.02
CA LEU A 158 -1.20 -4.23 -4.97
C LEU A 158 0.25 -3.77 -4.80
N LEU A 159 0.69 -2.91 -5.72
CA LEU A 159 2.02 -2.30 -5.70
C LEU A 159 1.87 -0.78 -5.63
N ASP A 160 2.17 -0.21 -4.47
CA ASP A 160 2.23 1.25 -4.24
C ASP A 160 3.55 1.62 -3.55
N PRO A 161 4.69 1.38 -4.23
CA PRO A 161 6.00 1.60 -3.64
C PRO A 161 6.28 3.09 -3.45
N PRO A 162 7.12 3.46 -2.46
CA PRO A 162 7.69 4.79 -2.40
C PRO A 162 8.58 5.03 -3.64
N THR A 163 8.76 6.30 -4.03
CA THR A 163 9.66 6.67 -5.13
C THR A 163 11.08 6.15 -4.91
N PHE A 164 11.50 6.10 -3.64
CA PHE A 164 12.78 5.58 -3.20
C PHE A 164 12.63 4.85 -1.86
N SER A 165 13.27 3.69 -1.73
CA SER A 165 13.43 2.99 -0.45
C SER A 165 14.79 2.30 -0.38
N ARG A 166 15.24 2.02 0.85
CA ARG A 166 16.48 1.29 1.11
C ARG A 166 16.20 0.09 2.00
N SER A 167 16.58 -1.08 1.53
CA SER A 167 16.57 -2.32 2.31
C SER A 167 18.02 -2.75 2.60
N LYS A 168 18.23 -3.40 3.75
CA LYS A 168 19.54 -3.94 4.10
C LYS A 168 19.91 -5.14 3.23
N GLU A 169 18.93 -5.88 2.78
CA GLU A 169 19.09 -7.13 2.03
C GLU A 169 19.37 -6.87 0.55
N ARG A 170 18.71 -5.86 -0.03
CA ARG A 170 18.77 -5.60 -1.48
C ARG A 170 19.51 -4.31 -1.85
N GLY A 171 19.62 -3.34 -0.92
CA GLY A 171 20.11 -2.00 -1.23
C GLY A 171 18.98 -1.04 -1.61
N ASP A 172 19.27 -0.14 -2.55
CA ASP A 172 18.36 0.92 -2.96
C ASP A 172 17.33 0.42 -3.98
N PHE A 173 16.05 0.79 -3.78
CA PHE A 173 14.98 0.70 -4.77
C PHE A 173 14.66 2.09 -5.30
N ARG A 174 14.52 2.22 -6.60
CA ARG A 174 14.09 3.43 -7.31
C ARG A 174 12.97 3.08 -8.27
N ALA A 175 11.78 3.66 -8.07
CA ALA A 175 10.62 3.35 -8.89
C ALA A 175 10.87 3.57 -10.39
N GLU A 176 11.64 4.59 -10.76
CA GLU A 176 11.99 4.91 -12.16
C GLU A 176 12.70 3.76 -12.89
N HIS A 177 13.51 2.96 -12.18
CA HIS A 177 14.37 1.93 -12.77
C HIS A 177 13.92 0.50 -12.43
N ASP A 178 13.36 0.29 -11.24
CA ASP A 178 13.15 -1.05 -10.68
C ASP A 178 11.70 -1.52 -10.79
N TYR A 179 10.78 -0.66 -11.28
CA TYR A 179 9.35 -0.99 -11.28
C TYR A 179 9.02 -2.19 -12.16
N GLY A 180 9.66 -2.33 -13.31
CA GLY A 180 9.48 -3.50 -14.19
C GLY A 180 9.85 -4.82 -13.50
N THR A 181 10.98 -4.84 -12.78
CA THR A 181 11.41 -6.00 -11.99
C THR A 181 10.45 -6.30 -10.84
N LEU A 182 9.92 -5.26 -10.19
CA LEU A 182 8.92 -5.40 -9.14
C LEU A 182 7.63 -6.01 -9.69
N ALA A 183 7.13 -5.49 -10.83
CA ALA A 183 5.93 -5.99 -11.49
C ALA A 183 6.09 -7.45 -11.94
N ALA A 184 7.24 -7.84 -12.50
CA ALA A 184 7.53 -9.23 -12.85
C ALA A 184 7.53 -10.16 -11.62
N SER A 185 8.12 -9.70 -10.51
CA SER A 185 8.13 -10.45 -9.26
C SER A 185 6.72 -10.62 -8.68
N ALA A 186 5.86 -9.60 -8.83
CA ALA A 186 4.46 -9.65 -8.40
C ALA A 186 3.62 -10.57 -9.30
N ALA A 187 3.85 -10.54 -10.61
CA ALA A 187 3.16 -11.40 -11.57
C ALA A 187 3.38 -12.89 -11.25
N ALA A 188 4.57 -13.27 -10.77
CA ALA A 188 4.89 -14.65 -10.40
C ALA A 188 4.06 -15.20 -9.22
N VAL A 189 3.34 -14.35 -8.48
CA VAL A 189 2.44 -14.75 -7.38
C VAL A 189 0.98 -14.38 -7.66
N LEU A 190 0.68 -13.93 -8.88
CA LEU A 190 -0.66 -13.58 -9.31
C LEU A 190 -1.33 -14.80 -9.96
N LYS A 191 -2.55 -15.11 -9.58
CA LYS A 191 -3.34 -16.17 -10.21
C LYS A 191 -3.60 -15.83 -11.69
N PRO A 192 -3.75 -16.81 -12.59
CA PRO A 192 -4.23 -16.56 -13.94
C PRO A 192 -5.55 -15.78 -13.92
N GLY A 193 -5.62 -14.68 -14.69
CA GLY A 193 -6.76 -13.78 -14.70
C GLY A 193 -6.89 -12.85 -13.48
N GLY A 194 -5.92 -12.88 -12.57
CA GLY A 194 -5.85 -11.98 -11.41
C GLY A 194 -5.48 -10.55 -11.79
N ILE A 195 -5.58 -9.63 -10.83
CA ILE A 195 -5.34 -8.19 -11.04
C ILE A 195 -4.02 -7.75 -10.42
N LEU A 196 -3.17 -7.14 -11.23
CA LEU A 196 -2.04 -6.34 -10.76
C LEU A 196 -2.47 -4.87 -10.69
N PHE A 197 -2.60 -4.33 -9.45
CA PHE A 197 -2.70 -2.89 -9.25
C PHE A 197 -1.29 -2.32 -9.10
N ALA A 198 -0.98 -1.32 -9.91
CA ALA A 198 0.31 -0.66 -9.91
C ALA A 198 0.14 0.86 -9.86
N SER A 199 0.78 1.52 -8.89
CA SER A 199 0.83 2.96 -8.79
C SER A 199 2.23 3.47 -8.49
N THR A 200 2.50 4.74 -8.80
CA THR A 200 3.78 5.39 -8.51
C THR A 200 3.61 6.88 -8.35
N ASN A 201 4.37 7.47 -7.42
CA ASN A 201 4.51 8.91 -7.23
C ASN A 201 5.79 9.46 -7.85
N ALA A 202 6.49 8.68 -8.68
CA ALA A 202 7.72 9.09 -9.35
C ALA A 202 7.42 10.10 -10.46
N ALA A 203 7.49 11.39 -10.16
CA ALA A 203 7.11 12.47 -11.07
C ALA A 203 7.95 12.56 -12.38
N ARG A 204 9.09 11.84 -12.44
CA ARG A 204 9.93 11.76 -13.64
C ARG A 204 9.65 10.52 -14.49
N LEU A 205 8.83 9.60 -14.01
CA LEU A 205 8.45 8.41 -14.75
C LEU A 205 7.21 8.72 -15.59
N GLU A 206 7.41 8.89 -16.88
CA GLU A 206 6.34 9.18 -17.82
C GLU A 206 5.31 8.02 -17.85
N PRO A 207 3.99 8.33 -17.94
CA PRO A 207 2.92 7.32 -17.89
C PRO A 207 3.08 6.20 -18.92
N GLU A 208 3.50 6.53 -20.15
CA GLU A 208 3.70 5.58 -21.23
C GLU A 208 4.87 4.63 -20.94
N VAL A 209 5.95 5.16 -20.38
CA VAL A 209 7.12 4.37 -19.97
C VAL A 209 6.73 3.43 -18.82
N PHE A 210 6.02 3.94 -17.82
CA PHE A 210 5.50 3.14 -16.71
C PHE A 210 4.61 2.00 -17.18
N LEU A 211 3.65 2.29 -18.05
CA LEU A 211 2.73 1.28 -18.60
C LEU A 211 3.49 0.24 -19.46
N SER A 212 4.48 0.67 -20.25
CA SER A 212 5.32 -0.21 -21.04
C SER A 212 6.13 -1.18 -20.17
N GLN A 213 6.72 -0.70 -19.07
CA GLN A 213 7.45 -1.54 -18.11
C GLN A 213 6.55 -2.64 -17.52
N ILE A 214 5.32 -2.28 -17.11
CA ILE A 214 4.36 -3.23 -16.55
C ILE A 214 3.93 -4.26 -17.60
N ARG A 215 3.55 -3.82 -18.81
CA ARG A 215 3.14 -4.72 -19.89
C ARG A 215 4.23 -5.71 -20.26
N SER A 216 5.48 -5.25 -20.36
CA SER A 216 6.63 -6.10 -20.64
C SER A 216 6.86 -7.12 -19.52
N ALA A 217 6.72 -6.71 -18.25
CA ALA A 217 6.86 -7.60 -17.11
C ALA A 217 5.78 -8.69 -17.09
N LEU A 218 4.52 -8.34 -17.36
CA LEU A 218 3.41 -9.29 -17.41
C LEU A 218 3.55 -10.26 -18.58
N ALA A 219 3.97 -9.80 -19.77
CA ALA A 219 4.20 -10.66 -20.94
C ALA A 219 5.31 -11.68 -20.73
N GLN A 220 6.31 -11.39 -19.87
CA GLN A 220 7.40 -12.32 -19.54
C GLN A 220 7.00 -13.35 -18.48
N ALA A 221 5.98 -13.06 -17.70
CA ALA A 221 5.50 -13.95 -16.64
C ALA A 221 4.51 -15.03 -17.13
N GLY A 222 4.05 -14.94 -18.39
CA GLY A 222 3.12 -15.87 -19.05
C GLY A 222 1.70 -15.43 -18.94
#